data_52250a6f31ef39aa6cdb6e3be564a044
#
_entry.id   52250a6f31ef39aa6cdb6e3be564a044
#
_cell.length_a   1.000
_cell.length_b   1.000
_cell.length_c   1.000
_cell.angle_alpha   90.00
_cell.angle_beta   90.00
_cell.angle_gamma   90.00
#
_symmetry.space_group_name_H-M   'P 1'
#
loop_
_entity.id
_entity.type
_entity.pdbx_description
1 polymer ?
#
loop_
_entity_poly.entity_id
_entity_poly.type
_entity_poly.pdbx_seq_one_letter_code
_entity_poly.pdbx_strand_id
1 'polypeptide(L)'
;MADTLPLLSARTTDCQRRTVLRGAAAGLVLAWLTPVRAFAQDASGPPPAEGDLLVRVGDANLIPIAPDDVPFDGRGMMVWAITPRGDVVKNAPMHRIIVARLNPATLAEGTRALAADDLVAYSAICTHNGCEVDEPLGESQTIFCSCHSSTFDPRESGAVIGGPALRRLPQLPLKQVDGRIVVAGAFTATPGYGLL
;
A
#
# COMPACT_ATOMS: atom_id res chain seq x y z
N MET A 1 44.70 -1.81 -63.15
CA MET A 1 44.05 -0.61 -63.65
C MET A 1 43.62 0.19 -62.49
N ALA A 2 44.38 1.17 -62.30
CA ALA A 2 44.33 2.30 -61.37
C ALA A 2 43.15 3.21 -61.68
N ASP A 3 42.65 3.88 -60.65
CA ASP A 3 42.35 5.29 -60.63
C ASP A 3 41.75 5.60 -59.26
N THR A 4 42.45 6.22 -58.41
CA THR A 4 42.76 7.62 -58.14
C THR A 4 41.58 8.38 -57.53
N LEU A 5 41.71 8.65 -56.22
CA LEU A 5 41.00 9.67 -55.42
C LEU A 5 41.30 11.09 -55.92
N PRO A 6 40.49 12.05 -55.64
CA PRO A 6 41.00 13.32 -55.17
C PRO A 6 40.44 13.79 -53.83
N LEU A 7 41.34 14.30 -53.02
CA LEU A 7 41.22 15.17 -51.88
C LEU A 7 40.68 16.56 -52.32
N LEU A 8 39.76 17.12 -51.55
CA LEU A 8 39.46 18.54 -51.52
C LEU A 8 39.11 18.92 -50.08
N SER A 9 40.07 19.46 -49.43
CA SER A 9 40.32 20.90 -49.18
C SER A 9 39.34 21.53 -48.16
N ALA A 10 39.93 21.76 -47.02
CA ALA A 10 39.44 22.59 -45.92
C ALA A 10 39.14 24.04 -46.38
N ARG A 11 38.05 24.61 -45.95
CA ARG A 11 37.88 26.05 -45.85
C ARG A 11 37.49 26.43 -44.45
N THR A 12 38.43 27.02 -43.78
CA THR A 12 38.28 27.85 -42.60
C THR A 12 37.62 29.14 -42.99
N THR A 13 36.52 29.52 -42.35
CA THR A 13 35.99 30.86 -42.39
C THR A 13 35.85 31.38 -40.97
N ASP A 14 36.71 32.15 -40.72
CA ASP A 14 36.97 33.35 -39.95
C ASP A 14 35.85 33.85 -39.04
N CYS A 15 36.33 34.15 -37.86
CA CYS A 15 35.72 34.74 -36.70
C CYS A 15 35.40 36.23 -36.96
N GLN A 16 34.18 36.63 -36.85
CA GLN A 16 33.87 38.05 -36.61
C GLN A 16 33.25 38.27 -35.26
N ARG A 17 34.11 38.70 -34.35
CA ARG A 17 33.74 39.40 -33.13
C ARG A 17 32.98 40.67 -33.47
N ARG A 18 31.74 40.79 -33.01
CA ARG A 18 31.10 42.09 -32.80
C ARG A 18 30.72 42.23 -31.34
N THR A 19 31.55 42.97 -30.66
CA THR A 19 31.30 43.59 -29.37
C THR A 19 30.22 44.64 -29.55
N VAL A 20 29.11 44.49 -28.83
CA VAL A 20 28.20 45.61 -28.57
C VAL A 20 28.01 45.70 -27.07
N LEU A 21 28.69 46.68 -26.52
CA LEU A 21 28.45 47.19 -25.16
C LEU A 21 27.26 48.15 -25.19
N ARG A 22 26.53 48.13 -24.09
CA ARG A 22 25.77 49.22 -23.45
C ARG A 22 24.26 48.95 -23.32
N GLY A 23 23.85 48.89 -22.08
CA GLY A 23 22.48 49.05 -21.65
C GLY A 23 22.27 48.47 -20.25
N ALA A 24 22.73 49.18 -19.22
CA ALA A 24 22.39 48.89 -17.84
C ALA A 24 20.92 49.26 -17.63
N ALA A 25 20.11 48.28 -17.25
CA ALA A 25 18.86 48.53 -16.57
C ALA A 25 18.76 47.50 -15.44
N ALA A 26 19.07 47.96 -14.24
CA ALA A 26 18.88 47.19 -13.00
C ALA A 26 17.38 47.09 -12.73
N GLY A 27 16.77 45.99 -13.15
CA GLY A 27 15.46 45.56 -12.70
C GLY A 27 15.62 44.51 -11.63
N LEU A 28 15.54 44.93 -10.36
CA LEU A 28 15.38 43.99 -9.22
C LEU A 28 14.02 43.30 -9.33
N VAL A 29 13.96 42.19 -10.05
CA VAL A 29 12.86 41.24 -9.92
C VAL A 29 13.15 40.41 -8.68
N LEU A 30 12.60 40.82 -7.54
CA LEU A 30 12.42 39.91 -6.41
C LEU A 30 11.47 38.81 -6.87
N ALA A 31 12.01 37.79 -7.48
CA ALA A 31 11.31 36.54 -7.64
C ALA A 31 11.05 35.97 -6.25
N TRP A 32 9.81 36.07 -5.80
CA TRP A 32 9.33 35.33 -4.65
C TRP A 32 9.46 33.86 -5.01
N LEU A 33 10.56 33.25 -4.58
CA LEU A 33 10.73 31.81 -4.56
C LEU A 33 9.78 31.26 -3.47
N THR A 34 8.50 31.20 -3.79
CA THR A 34 7.62 30.30 -3.06
C THR A 34 8.18 28.92 -3.30
N PRO A 35 8.57 28.16 -2.24
CA PRO A 35 8.91 26.78 -2.42
C PRO A 35 7.63 26.11 -2.95
N VAL A 36 7.64 25.75 -4.23
CA VAL A 36 6.68 24.78 -4.74
C VAL A 36 6.98 23.52 -3.97
N ARG A 37 6.28 23.32 -2.86
CA ARG A 37 6.18 22.00 -2.26
C ARG A 37 5.57 21.13 -3.36
N ALA A 38 6.42 20.41 -4.07
CA ALA A 38 5.99 19.24 -4.79
C ALA A 38 5.41 18.31 -3.71
N PHE A 39 4.09 18.41 -3.53
CA PHE A 39 3.37 17.30 -2.96
C PHE A 39 3.56 16.18 -3.97
N ALA A 40 4.52 15.29 -3.69
CA ALA A 40 4.43 13.95 -4.21
C ALA A 40 3.06 13.48 -3.68
N GLN A 41 2.05 13.53 -4.53
CA GLN A 41 0.79 12.88 -4.28
C GLN A 41 1.14 11.41 -4.30
N ASP A 42 1.40 10.87 -3.11
CA ASP A 42 1.38 9.44 -2.91
C ASP A 42 0.05 8.97 -3.48
N ALA A 43 0.12 8.24 -4.59
CA ALA A 43 -1.06 7.66 -5.25
C ALA A 43 -1.76 6.62 -4.36
N SER A 44 -1.27 6.46 -3.14
CA SER A 44 -1.68 5.47 -2.16
C SER A 44 -2.78 5.93 -1.20
N GLY A 45 -3.34 7.13 -1.33
CA GLY A 45 -4.40 7.60 -0.42
C GLY A 45 -4.08 7.41 1.08
N PRO A 46 -4.95 7.84 2.00
CA PRO A 46 -4.72 7.66 3.43
C PRO A 46 -4.82 6.19 3.83
N PRO A 47 -4.03 5.73 4.84
CA PRO A 47 -4.19 4.40 5.42
C PRO A 47 -5.56 4.28 6.09
N PRO A 48 -6.04 3.02 6.33
CA PRO A 48 -7.24 2.78 7.11
C PRO A 48 -7.18 3.48 8.47
N ALA A 49 -8.28 4.12 8.84
CA ALA A 49 -8.40 4.91 10.05
C ALA A 49 -9.63 4.52 10.87
N GLU A 50 -9.64 4.90 12.13
CA GLU A 50 -10.79 4.66 13.00
C GLU A 50 -12.07 5.26 12.42
N GLY A 51 -13.13 4.46 12.40
CA GLY A 51 -14.44 4.83 11.85
C GLY A 51 -14.63 4.43 10.39
N ASP A 52 -13.60 3.99 9.68
CA ASP A 52 -13.75 3.48 8.32
C ASP A 52 -14.56 2.18 8.31
N LEU A 53 -15.33 2.01 7.23
CA LEU A 53 -16.07 0.78 6.94
C LEU A 53 -15.23 -0.11 6.01
N LEU A 54 -15.55 -1.39 5.97
CA LEU A 54 -14.89 -2.34 5.09
C LEU A 54 -15.81 -2.74 3.94
N VAL A 55 -15.29 -2.78 2.71
CA VAL A 55 -16.01 -3.21 1.51
C VAL A 55 -15.22 -4.27 0.78
N ARG A 56 -15.90 -5.22 0.14
CA ARG A 56 -15.26 -6.30 -0.61
C ARG A 56 -14.46 -5.75 -1.80
N VAL A 57 -13.28 -6.28 -2.01
CA VAL A 57 -12.49 -6.00 -3.22
C VAL A 57 -13.28 -6.43 -4.46
N GLY A 58 -13.42 -5.53 -5.42
CA GLY A 58 -14.19 -5.77 -6.66
C GLY A 58 -15.67 -5.45 -6.58
N ASP A 59 -16.20 -5.09 -5.41
CA ASP A 59 -17.59 -4.60 -5.32
C ASP A 59 -17.69 -3.19 -5.89
N ALA A 60 -18.42 -3.05 -7.01
CA ALA A 60 -18.65 -1.77 -7.66
C ALA A 60 -19.59 -0.85 -6.88
N ASN A 61 -20.46 -1.43 -6.04
CA ASN A 61 -21.47 -0.71 -5.27
C ASN A 61 -20.92 -0.22 -3.92
N LEU A 62 -19.74 -0.68 -3.51
CA LEU A 62 -19.08 -0.33 -2.26
C LEU A 62 -19.97 -0.58 -1.03
N ILE A 63 -20.64 -1.72 -1.02
CA ILE A 63 -21.53 -2.10 0.09
C ILE A 63 -20.67 -2.52 1.28
N PRO A 64 -20.80 -1.85 2.45
CA PRO A 64 -20.09 -2.26 3.66
C PRO A 64 -20.44 -3.69 4.06
N ILE A 65 -19.41 -4.49 4.37
CA ILE A 65 -19.60 -5.88 4.78
C ILE A 65 -20.15 -5.96 6.20
N ALA A 66 -21.05 -6.93 6.39
CA ALA A 66 -21.54 -7.35 7.70
C ALA A 66 -20.74 -8.57 8.21
N PRO A 67 -20.77 -8.88 9.53
CA PRO A 67 -20.12 -10.08 10.08
C PRO A 67 -20.48 -11.37 9.35
N ASP A 68 -21.74 -11.54 8.98
CA ASP A 68 -22.23 -12.75 8.31
C ASP A 68 -21.80 -12.89 6.85
N ASP A 69 -21.24 -11.84 6.25
CA ASP A 69 -20.66 -11.91 4.92
C ASP A 69 -19.29 -12.64 4.93
N VAL A 70 -18.66 -12.76 6.12
CA VAL A 70 -17.37 -13.44 6.29
C VAL A 70 -17.62 -14.87 6.75
N PRO A 71 -17.27 -15.90 5.96
CA PRO A 71 -17.50 -17.30 6.33
C PRO A 71 -16.75 -17.68 7.61
N PHE A 72 -17.44 -18.38 8.53
CA PHE A 72 -16.83 -18.89 9.75
C PHE A 72 -15.85 -20.02 9.41
N ASP A 73 -14.64 -19.97 9.97
CA ASP A 73 -13.53 -20.91 9.73
C ASP A 73 -13.29 -21.21 8.23
N GLY A 74 -13.74 -20.29 7.37
CA GLY A 74 -13.67 -20.39 5.93
C GLY A 74 -12.50 -19.62 5.32
N ARG A 75 -12.66 -19.32 4.05
CA ARG A 75 -11.76 -18.39 3.36
C ARG A 75 -11.90 -16.99 3.93
N GLY A 76 -10.78 -16.31 4.12
CA GLY A 76 -10.79 -14.89 4.40
C GLY A 76 -11.33 -14.09 3.22
N MET A 77 -11.64 -12.84 3.47
CA MET A 77 -12.18 -11.93 2.48
C MET A 77 -11.22 -10.78 2.26
N MET A 78 -10.85 -10.53 1.00
CA MET A 78 -10.10 -9.33 0.65
C MET A 78 -11.02 -8.12 0.62
N VAL A 79 -10.64 -7.08 1.36
CA VAL A 79 -11.44 -5.86 1.52
C VAL A 79 -10.59 -4.61 1.39
N TRP A 80 -11.28 -3.48 1.13
CA TRP A 80 -10.77 -2.13 1.26
C TRP A 80 -11.44 -1.43 2.42
N ALA A 81 -10.73 -0.51 3.04
CA ALA A 81 -11.36 0.47 3.92
C ALA A 81 -11.97 1.60 3.06
N ILE A 82 -13.14 2.07 3.47
CA ILE A 82 -13.79 3.25 2.92
C ILE A 82 -14.13 4.21 4.04
N THR A 83 -13.93 5.50 3.80
CA THR A 83 -14.36 6.52 4.74
C THR A 83 -15.89 6.51 4.87
N PRO A 84 -16.48 7.03 5.96
CA PRO A 84 -17.92 7.19 6.06
C PRO A 84 -18.55 8.05 4.95
N ARG A 85 -17.71 8.79 4.19
CA ARG A 85 -18.14 9.59 3.03
C ARG A 85 -18.11 8.80 1.72
N GLY A 86 -17.65 7.55 1.75
CA GLY A 86 -17.56 6.68 0.57
C GLY A 86 -16.25 6.81 -0.24
N ASP A 87 -15.27 7.53 0.27
CA ASP A 87 -13.96 7.63 -0.40
C ASP A 87 -13.18 6.34 -0.20
N VAL A 88 -12.90 5.63 -1.28
CA VAL A 88 -12.12 4.39 -1.27
C VAL A 88 -10.74 4.64 -1.80
N VAL A 89 -9.76 4.16 -1.09
CA VAL A 89 -8.39 4.06 -1.58
C VAL A 89 -8.24 2.80 -2.43
N LYS A 90 -8.81 2.82 -3.64
CA LYS A 90 -8.86 1.63 -4.53
C LYS A 90 -7.51 1.19 -5.09
N ASN A 91 -6.52 2.07 -5.13
CA ASN A 91 -5.28 1.83 -5.87
C ASN A 91 -4.02 1.81 -5.00
N ALA A 92 -4.19 1.66 -3.71
CA ALA A 92 -3.07 1.53 -2.79
C ALA A 92 -2.93 0.05 -2.37
N PRO A 93 -2.16 -0.76 -3.09
CA PRO A 93 -1.99 -2.18 -2.74
C PRO A 93 -1.57 -2.35 -1.29
N MET A 94 -0.79 -1.41 -0.75
CA MET A 94 -0.33 -1.43 0.64
C MET A 94 -1.44 -1.33 1.69
N HIS A 95 -2.66 -0.91 1.31
CA HIS A 95 -3.81 -0.77 2.22
C HIS A 95 -4.85 -1.88 2.07
N ARG A 96 -4.53 -2.91 1.27
CA ARG A 96 -5.39 -4.08 1.16
C ARG A 96 -5.40 -4.86 2.45
N ILE A 97 -6.60 -5.31 2.83
CA ILE A 97 -6.88 -5.96 4.11
C ILE A 97 -7.45 -7.33 3.82
N ILE A 98 -7.06 -8.32 4.61
CA ILE A 98 -7.73 -9.61 4.69
C ILE A 98 -8.51 -9.68 6.00
N VAL A 99 -9.81 -9.98 5.92
CA VAL A 99 -10.68 -10.23 7.06
C VAL A 99 -10.98 -11.72 7.12
N ALA A 100 -10.90 -12.28 8.31
CA ALA A 100 -11.24 -13.68 8.57
C ALA A 100 -12.15 -13.79 9.79
N ARG A 101 -13.01 -14.82 9.79
CA ARG A 101 -13.87 -15.17 10.92
C ARG A 101 -13.38 -16.48 11.51
N LEU A 102 -12.88 -16.43 12.73
CA LEU A 102 -12.18 -17.52 13.39
C LEU A 102 -12.87 -17.88 14.72
N ASN A 103 -12.67 -19.11 15.19
CA ASN A 103 -13.14 -19.49 16.52
C ASN A 103 -12.49 -18.61 17.61
N PRO A 104 -13.27 -17.78 18.33
CA PRO A 104 -12.71 -16.86 19.33
C PRO A 104 -12.01 -17.57 20.49
N ALA A 105 -12.34 -18.82 20.76
CA ALA A 105 -11.67 -19.61 21.79
C ALA A 105 -10.20 -19.96 21.43
N THR A 106 -9.86 -19.91 20.14
CA THR A 106 -8.49 -20.18 19.65
C THR A 106 -7.62 -18.93 19.52
N LEU A 107 -8.20 -17.74 19.71
CA LEU A 107 -7.47 -16.49 19.59
C LEU A 107 -6.63 -16.22 20.84
N ALA A 108 -5.36 -15.92 20.65
CA ALA A 108 -4.51 -15.38 21.71
C ALA A 108 -5.08 -14.05 22.25
N GLU A 109 -4.76 -13.72 23.48
CA GLU A 109 -5.26 -12.50 24.14
C GLU A 109 -4.97 -11.23 23.33
N GLY A 110 -3.75 -11.09 22.81
CA GLY A 110 -3.37 -9.94 21.98
C GLY A 110 -4.16 -9.83 20.67
N THR A 111 -4.48 -10.97 20.05
CA THR A 111 -5.33 -11.00 18.85
C THR A 111 -6.76 -10.63 19.19
N ARG A 112 -7.30 -11.21 20.25
CA ARG A 112 -8.67 -10.99 20.71
C ARG A 112 -8.93 -9.55 21.10
N ALA A 113 -7.96 -8.88 21.71
CA ALA A 113 -8.07 -7.47 22.10
C ALA A 113 -8.29 -6.51 20.92
N LEU A 114 -7.94 -6.95 19.70
CA LEU A 114 -8.06 -6.18 18.47
C LEU A 114 -9.11 -6.77 17.49
N ALA A 115 -9.78 -7.82 17.88
CA ALA A 115 -10.82 -8.49 17.11
C ALA A 115 -12.20 -7.85 17.37
N ALA A 116 -13.09 -7.96 16.40
CA ALA A 116 -14.51 -7.71 16.59
C ALA A 116 -15.21 -9.05 16.79
N ASP A 117 -15.26 -9.51 18.04
CA ASP A 117 -15.71 -10.85 18.45
C ASP A 117 -14.87 -11.96 17.79
N ASP A 118 -15.41 -12.63 16.77
CA ASP A 118 -14.79 -13.71 16.02
C ASP A 118 -14.10 -13.23 14.71
N LEU A 119 -14.14 -11.91 14.43
CA LEU A 119 -13.57 -11.32 13.24
C LEU A 119 -12.21 -10.69 13.49
N VAL A 120 -11.21 -11.10 12.72
CA VAL A 120 -9.87 -10.54 12.74
C VAL A 120 -9.53 -9.94 11.38
N ALA A 121 -8.71 -8.90 11.37
CA ALA A 121 -8.24 -8.29 10.13
C ALA A 121 -6.72 -8.09 10.14
N TYR A 122 -6.10 -8.32 9.01
CA TYR A 122 -4.67 -8.17 8.81
C TYR A 122 -4.37 -7.42 7.52
N SER A 123 -3.18 -6.82 7.44
CA SER A 123 -2.66 -6.39 6.15
C SER A 123 -2.59 -7.57 5.19
N ALA A 124 -3.07 -7.40 3.97
CA ALA A 124 -2.89 -8.40 2.93
C ALA A 124 -1.50 -8.31 2.26
N ILE A 125 -0.59 -7.52 2.80
CA ILE A 125 0.74 -7.29 2.24
C ILE A 125 1.80 -7.98 3.10
N CYS A 126 2.45 -8.96 2.50
CA CYS A 126 3.47 -9.79 3.13
C CYS A 126 4.65 -8.94 3.64
N THR A 127 5.07 -9.19 4.88
CA THR A 127 6.16 -8.46 5.53
C THR A 127 7.55 -8.91 5.09
N HIS A 128 7.67 -9.94 4.24
CA HIS A 128 8.94 -10.34 3.65
C HIS A 128 9.40 -9.34 2.56
N ASN A 129 8.61 -9.18 1.51
CA ASN A 129 9.00 -8.37 0.33
C ASN A 129 7.83 -7.63 -0.31
N GLY A 130 6.73 -7.42 0.43
CA GLY A 130 5.62 -6.60 -0.04
C GLY A 130 4.69 -7.27 -1.06
N CYS A 131 4.80 -8.59 -1.28
CA CYS A 131 3.81 -9.31 -2.10
C CYS A 131 2.45 -9.30 -1.42
N GLU A 132 1.40 -9.31 -2.21
CA GLU A 132 0.07 -9.59 -1.69
C GLU A 132 -0.03 -11.07 -1.26
N VAL A 133 -0.71 -11.34 -0.16
CA VAL A 133 -1.03 -12.71 0.25
C VAL A 133 -2.15 -13.25 -0.64
N ASP A 134 -1.98 -14.47 -1.18
CA ASP A 134 -2.88 -15.00 -2.21
C ASP A 134 -4.00 -15.86 -1.62
N GLU A 135 -3.63 -16.66 -0.63
CA GLU A 135 -4.52 -17.63 -0.05
C GLU A 135 -4.95 -17.16 1.33
N PRO A 136 -6.13 -16.57 1.38
CA PRO A 136 -6.75 -16.35 2.66
C PRO A 136 -7.18 -17.69 3.22
N LEU A 137 -6.62 -18.10 4.34
CA LEU A 137 -7.12 -19.13 5.23
C LEU A 137 -7.81 -20.29 4.50
N GLY A 138 -7.16 -21.35 4.34
CA GLY A 138 -7.75 -22.61 3.90
C GLY A 138 -8.03 -23.48 5.13
N GLU A 139 -8.03 -24.79 4.95
CA GLU A 139 -8.14 -25.78 6.04
C GLU A 139 -7.05 -25.58 7.11
N SER A 140 -5.89 -25.05 6.75
CA SER A 140 -4.79 -24.75 7.68
C SER A 140 -5.06 -23.58 8.62
N GLN A 141 -6.08 -22.75 8.34
CA GLN A 141 -6.38 -21.52 9.11
C GLN A 141 -5.17 -20.57 9.22
N THR A 142 -4.35 -20.51 8.18
CA THR A 142 -3.15 -19.66 8.11
C THR A 142 -3.25 -18.70 6.94
N ILE A 143 -2.56 -17.57 7.02
CA ILE A 143 -2.40 -16.63 5.91
C ILE A 143 -1.09 -16.98 5.21
N PHE A 144 -1.17 -17.25 3.91
CA PHE A 144 -0.04 -17.69 3.11
C PHE A 144 0.31 -16.68 2.01
N CYS A 145 1.60 -16.56 1.72
CA CYS A 145 2.13 -15.75 0.64
C CYS A 145 2.91 -16.63 -0.33
N SER A 146 2.37 -16.84 -1.53
CA SER A 146 2.95 -17.75 -2.54
C SER A 146 4.27 -17.26 -3.11
N CYS A 147 4.57 -15.96 -3.05
CA CYS A 147 5.81 -15.41 -3.58
C CYS A 147 7.07 -16.13 -3.04
N HIS A 148 7.13 -16.33 -1.72
CA HIS A 148 8.30 -16.95 -1.07
C HIS A 148 7.90 -17.85 0.11
N SER A 149 6.65 -18.31 0.12
CA SER A 149 6.10 -19.26 1.11
C SER A 149 6.13 -18.76 2.57
N SER A 150 6.04 -17.44 2.78
CA SER A 150 5.83 -16.92 4.13
C SER A 150 4.44 -17.27 4.61
N THR A 151 4.36 -17.78 5.83
CA THR A 151 3.12 -18.24 6.46
C THR A 151 2.94 -17.56 7.80
N PHE A 152 1.72 -17.09 8.06
CA PHE A 152 1.38 -16.33 9.26
C PHE A 152 0.19 -16.96 9.97
N ASP A 153 0.23 -17.01 11.31
CA ASP A 153 -0.90 -17.45 12.14
C ASP A 153 -1.75 -16.25 12.57
N PRO A 154 -2.96 -16.12 12.06
CA PRO A 154 -3.85 -15.02 12.42
C PRO A 154 -4.41 -15.13 13.85
N ARG A 155 -4.32 -16.32 14.49
CA ARG A 155 -4.73 -16.51 15.89
C ARG A 155 -3.72 -15.94 16.87
N GLU A 156 -2.46 -15.82 16.44
CA GLU A 156 -1.30 -15.37 17.22
C GLU A 156 -0.79 -13.99 16.77
N SER A 157 -1.70 -13.02 16.56
CA SER A 157 -1.37 -11.65 16.13
C SER A 157 -0.51 -11.61 14.87
N GLY A 158 -0.81 -12.46 13.88
CA GLY A 158 -0.09 -12.54 12.62
C GLY A 158 1.33 -13.07 12.76
N ALA A 159 1.61 -13.93 13.74
CA ALA A 159 2.94 -14.49 13.96
C ALA A 159 3.46 -15.23 12.73
N VAL A 160 4.74 -15.07 12.40
CA VAL A 160 5.39 -15.84 11.35
C VAL A 160 5.59 -17.26 11.85
N ILE A 161 5.04 -18.24 11.13
CA ILE A 161 5.17 -19.66 11.42
C ILE A 161 5.91 -20.44 10.33
N GLY A 162 6.27 -19.78 9.23
CA GLY A 162 7.05 -20.36 8.15
C GLY A 162 7.50 -19.32 7.12
N GLY A 163 8.50 -19.69 6.32
CA GLY A 163 9.06 -18.85 5.27
C GLY A 163 9.99 -17.74 5.75
N PRO A 164 10.40 -16.84 4.85
CA PRO A 164 11.47 -15.86 5.09
C PRO A 164 11.01 -14.54 5.74
N ALA A 165 9.71 -14.34 6.00
CA ALA A 165 9.26 -13.13 6.68
C ALA A 165 9.85 -13.04 8.09
N LEU A 166 10.32 -11.85 8.48
CA LEU A 166 10.95 -11.62 9.79
C LEU A 166 10.03 -10.91 10.78
N ARG A 167 8.89 -10.37 10.30
CA ARG A 167 7.96 -9.60 11.11
C ARG A 167 6.55 -10.18 11.00
N ARG A 168 5.81 -10.04 12.10
CA ARG A 168 4.37 -10.36 12.13
C ARG A 168 3.63 -9.64 11.03
N LEU A 169 2.56 -10.22 10.53
CA LEU A 169 1.62 -9.53 9.65
C LEU A 169 0.85 -8.50 10.49
N PRO A 170 0.85 -7.21 10.10
CA PRO A 170 0.17 -6.17 10.87
C PRO A 170 -1.32 -6.44 11.01
N GLN A 171 -1.82 -6.45 12.24
CA GLN A 171 -3.24 -6.56 12.54
C GLN A 171 -3.92 -5.20 12.46
N LEU A 172 -5.13 -5.15 11.91
CA LEU A 172 -5.99 -3.98 11.89
C LEU A 172 -7.07 -4.15 12.97
N PRO A 173 -7.13 -3.27 13.98
CA PRO A 173 -8.15 -3.33 15.01
C PRO A 173 -9.55 -3.16 14.42
N LEU A 174 -10.47 -4.02 14.83
CA LEU A 174 -11.87 -3.98 14.41
C LEU A 174 -12.81 -3.78 15.59
N LYS A 175 -14.00 -3.26 15.32
CA LYS A 175 -15.16 -3.25 16.23
C LYS A 175 -16.45 -3.48 15.43
N GLN A 176 -17.48 -3.93 16.10
CA GLN A 176 -18.83 -3.97 15.52
C GLN A 176 -19.63 -2.74 15.99
N VAL A 177 -20.27 -2.08 15.04
CA VAL A 177 -21.17 -0.95 15.30
C VAL A 177 -22.39 -1.08 14.40
N ASP A 178 -23.57 -1.14 15.00
CA ASP A 178 -24.86 -1.25 14.28
C ASP A 178 -24.86 -2.36 13.21
N GLY A 179 -24.32 -3.54 13.55
CA GLY A 179 -24.27 -4.72 12.68
C GLY A 179 -23.27 -4.61 11.52
N ARG A 180 -22.35 -3.65 11.55
CA ARG A 180 -21.29 -3.46 10.57
C ARG A 180 -19.91 -3.66 11.18
N ILE A 181 -18.97 -4.06 10.35
CA ILE A 181 -17.56 -4.13 10.72
C ILE A 181 -16.94 -2.75 10.49
N VAL A 182 -16.35 -2.19 11.53
CA VAL A 182 -15.74 -0.86 11.54
C VAL A 182 -14.30 -0.95 12.01
N VAL A 183 -13.41 -0.21 11.36
CA VAL A 183 -12.02 -0.08 11.79
C VAL A 183 -11.98 0.65 13.14
N ALA A 184 -11.28 0.08 14.12
CA ALA A 184 -11.17 0.62 15.47
C ALA A 184 -9.88 1.40 15.73
N GLY A 185 -8.95 1.41 14.78
CA GLY A 185 -7.66 2.11 14.89
C GLY A 185 -6.73 1.81 13.73
N ALA A 186 -5.52 2.33 13.77
CA ALA A 186 -4.49 2.07 12.77
C ALA A 186 -3.96 0.63 12.85
N PHE A 187 -3.29 0.16 11.79
CA PHE A 187 -2.54 -1.09 11.82
C PHE A 187 -1.52 -1.10 12.97
N THR A 188 -1.30 -2.26 13.58
CA THR A 188 -0.33 -2.46 14.67
C THR A 188 1.12 -2.19 14.26
N ALA A 189 1.41 -2.17 12.97
CA ALA A 189 2.69 -1.80 12.38
C ALA A 189 2.49 -1.38 10.91
N THR A 190 3.51 -0.81 10.29
CA THR A 190 3.46 -0.46 8.85
C THR A 190 3.30 -1.72 8.00
N PRO A 191 2.27 -1.78 7.11
CA PRO A 191 2.11 -2.85 6.15
C PRO A 191 3.30 -3.03 5.19
N GLY A 192 3.50 -4.26 4.74
CA GLY A 192 4.51 -4.60 3.74
C GLY A 192 5.94 -4.60 4.24
N TYR A 193 6.88 -4.50 3.29
CA TYR A 193 8.31 -4.45 3.55
C TYR A 193 8.66 -3.11 4.21
N GLY A 194 9.11 -3.17 5.44
CA GLY A 194 9.63 -2.02 6.16
C GLY A 194 11.00 -2.34 6.72
N LEU A 195 11.96 -1.44 6.56
CA LEU A 195 13.21 -1.50 7.31
C LEU A 195 12.89 -1.43 8.80
N LEU A 196 13.52 -2.31 9.57
CA LEU A 196 13.51 -2.31 11.05
C LEU A 196 14.11 -1.01 11.56
#